data_b99e732d41325a3c43455640a3753eb6
#
_entry.id   b99e732d41325a3c43455640a3753eb6
#
_cell.length_a   1.000
_cell.length_b   1.000
_cell.length_c   1.000
_cell.angle_alpha   90.00
_cell.angle_beta   90.00
_cell.angle_gamma   90.00
#
_symmetry.space_group_name_H-M   'P 1'
#
loop_
_entity.id
_entity.type
_entity.pdbx_description
1 polymer ?
#
loop_
_entity_poly.entity_id
_entity_poly.type
_entity_poly.pdbx_seq_one_letter_code
_entity_poly.pdbx_strand_id
1 'polypeptide(L)'
;ALRFKQFTPAITVRFVAFVNEEMPYFRTEAMGSYLAARRSKERGENVVAMISLETLGYYSDQPGSQKYPAGLSLFYPDRGDFLAFVGDLRSANLVRRAISIFRRHTTFPSEGIAAPQAIPGIGWSDHAAYWTQGFPAIMLTDTAPFRYPDYHRDTDTADKINPDKLARVVMGIEEI
;
A
#
# COMPACT_ATOMS: atom_id res chain seq x y z
N ALA A 1 11.05 -7.30 8.10
CA ALA A 1 12.52 -7.14 8.10
C ALA A 1 13.24 -8.29 8.82
N LEU A 2 12.85 -8.68 10.05
CA LEU A 2 13.58 -9.72 10.81
C LEU A 2 13.58 -11.08 10.12
N ARG A 3 12.50 -11.50 9.49
CA ARG A 3 12.41 -12.78 8.76
C ARG A 3 13.30 -12.80 7.51
N PHE A 4 13.51 -11.65 6.86
CA PHE A 4 14.40 -11.54 5.71
C PHE A 4 15.89 -11.77 6.02
N LYS A 5 16.28 -11.74 7.29
CA LYS A 5 17.66 -12.11 7.68
C LYS A 5 17.98 -13.59 7.42
N GLN A 6 16.98 -14.43 7.23
CA GLN A 6 17.11 -15.87 6.99
C GLN A 6 17.22 -16.21 5.49
N PHE A 7 17.07 -15.23 4.62
CA PHE A 7 17.10 -15.38 3.17
C PHE A 7 18.23 -14.54 2.56
N THR A 8 18.78 -15.03 1.47
CA THR A 8 19.67 -14.24 0.61
C THR A 8 18.90 -13.88 -0.64
N PRO A 9 18.26 -12.70 -0.70
CA PRO A 9 17.48 -12.31 -1.87
C PRO A 9 18.41 -12.10 -3.08
N ALA A 10 17.91 -12.43 -4.27
CA ALA A 10 18.65 -12.23 -5.52
C ALA A 10 18.85 -10.74 -5.87
N ILE A 11 18.08 -9.85 -5.25
CA ILE A 11 18.17 -8.40 -5.38
C ILE A 11 18.24 -7.75 -4.00
N THR A 12 18.76 -6.53 -3.93
CA THR A 12 18.76 -5.76 -2.68
C THR A 12 17.34 -5.43 -2.26
N VAL A 13 16.96 -5.81 -1.05
CA VAL A 13 15.71 -5.38 -0.40
C VAL A 13 16.04 -4.30 0.63
N ARG A 14 15.38 -3.16 0.52
CA ARG A 14 15.56 -2.01 1.40
C ARG A 14 14.28 -1.75 2.19
N PHE A 15 14.34 -1.80 3.51
CA PHE A 15 13.26 -1.42 4.41
C PHE A 15 13.49 0.02 4.88
N VAL A 16 12.53 0.90 4.62
CA VAL A 16 12.64 2.33 4.91
C VAL A 16 11.41 2.79 5.66
N ALA A 17 11.59 3.46 6.79
CA ALA A 17 10.55 4.25 7.44
C ALA A 17 10.73 5.70 7.02
N PHE A 18 9.80 6.22 6.25
CA PHE A 18 9.82 7.61 5.80
C PHE A 18 9.26 8.54 6.88
N VAL A 19 9.78 9.75 6.91
CA VAL A 19 9.28 10.85 7.77
C VAL A 19 8.41 11.79 6.93
N ASN A 20 7.55 12.57 7.61
CA ASN A 20 6.78 13.65 7.00
C ASN A 20 5.82 13.16 5.88
N GLU A 21 5.23 11.97 6.03
CA GLU A 21 4.20 11.52 5.09
C GLU A 21 2.89 12.25 5.32
N GLU A 22 2.58 12.62 6.55
CA GLU A 22 1.35 13.28 6.96
C GLU A 22 1.34 14.81 6.74
N MET A 23 0.14 15.41 6.83
CA MET A 23 0.02 16.87 6.78
C MET A 23 0.83 17.56 7.90
N PRO A 24 1.46 18.71 7.65
CA PRO A 24 1.36 19.57 6.46
C PRO A 24 2.33 19.22 5.32
N TYR A 25 3.12 18.17 5.47
CA TYR A 25 4.19 17.82 4.52
C TYR A 25 3.73 16.92 3.37
N PHE A 26 2.56 16.32 3.48
CA PHE A 26 2.01 15.43 2.47
C PHE A 26 2.03 16.05 1.07
N ARG A 27 2.55 15.31 0.09
CA ARG A 27 2.74 15.75 -1.31
C ARG A 27 3.67 16.95 -1.50
N THR A 28 4.53 17.22 -0.55
CA THR A 28 5.58 18.24 -0.69
C THR A 28 6.95 17.59 -0.86
N GLU A 29 7.94 18.37 -1.30
CA GLU A 29 9.35 17.92 -1.37
C GLU A 29 9.97 17.64 0.01
N ALA A 30 9.29 18.03 1.10
CA ALA A 30 9.71 17.74 2.46
C ALA A 30 9.34 16.32 2.93
N MET A 31 8.53 15.57 2.18
CA MET A 31 8.31 14.15 2.45
C MET A 31 9.61 13.36 2.27
N GLY A 32 9.90 12.48 3.23
CA GLY A 32 11.08 11.62 3.18
C GLY A 32 11.12 10.72 1.93
N SER A 33 9.98 10.25 1.46
CA SER A 33 9.85 9.45 0.25
C SER A 33 10.21 10.22 -1.03
N TYR A 34 9.83 11.51 -1.15
CA TYR A 34 10.24 12.34 -2.29
C TYR A 34 11.75 12.51 -2.33
N LEU A 35 12.36 12.80 -1.18
CA LEU A 35 13.80 12.94 -1.08
C LEU A 35 14.52 11.64 -1.40
N ALA A 36 14.01 10.50 -0.89
CA ALA A 36 14.58 9.18 -1.15
C ALA A 36 14.46 8.80 -2.63
N ALA A 37 13.30 8.98 -3.25
CA ALA A 37 13.09 8.70 -4.67
C ALA A 37 14.02 9.53 -5.57
N ARG A 38 14.11 10.84 -5.30
CA ARG A 38 15.01 11.76 -6.01
C ARG A 38 16.47 11.32 -5.90
N ARG A 39 16.95 11.01 -4.68
CA ARG A 39 18.32 10.53 -4.45
C ARG A 39 18.61 9.21 -5.15
N SER A 40 17.64 8.29 -5.18
CA SER A 40 17.78 7.04 -5.93
C SER A 40 17.93 7.31 -7.42
N LYS A 41 17.18 8.27 -7.96
CA LYS A 41 17.29 8.70 -9.37
C LYS A 41 18.65 9.34 -9.68
N GLU A 42 19.10 10.26 -8.83
CA GLU A 42 20.39 10.95 -8.96
C GLU A 42 21.57 9.96 -8.90
N ARG A 43 21.47 8.89 -8.11
CA ARG A 43 22.48 7.84 -8.03
C ARG A 43 22.40 6.79 -9.14
N GLY A 44 21.42 6.89 -10.04
CA GLY A 44 21.20 5.90 -11.10
C GLY A 44 20.78 4.51 -10.57
N GLU A 45 20.16 4.45 -9.39
CA GLU A 45 19.71 3.18 -8.83
C GLU A 45 18.62 2.56 -9.69
N ASN A 46 18.71 1.26 -9.95
CA ASN A 46 17.67 0.50 -10.64
C ASN A 46 16.63 0.02 -9.64
N VAL A 47 15.69 0.89 -9.28
CA VAL A 47 14.55 0.53 -8.41
C VAL A 47 13.53 -0.24 -9.23
N VAL A 48 13.50 -1.56 -9.06
CA VAL A 48 12.60 -2.45 -9.82
C VAL A 48 11.18 -2.51 -9.27
N ALA A 49 11.01 -2.18 -8.00
CA ALA A 49 9.71 -2.03 -7.34
C ALA A 49 9.86 -1.22 -6.05
N MET A 50 8.88 -0.39 -5.76
CA MET A 50 8.66 0.20 -4.44
C MET A 50 7.27 -0.20 -3.96
N ILE A 51 7.18 -0.65 -2.71
CA ILE A 51 5.92 -1.06 -2.09
C ILE A 51 5.73 -0.24 -0.82
N SER A 52 4.72 0.62 -0.81
CA SER A 52 4.28 1.31 0.39
C SER A 52 3.31 0.42 1.16
N LEU A 53 3.53 0.30 2.46
CA LEU A 53 2.63 -0.39 3.38
C LEU A 53 1.85 0.67 4.15
N GLU A 54 0.61 0.88 3.74
CA GLU A 54 -0.24 1.97 4.21
C GLU A 54 -1.44 1.42 4.95
N THR A 55 -1.50 1.58 6.27
CA THR A 55 -2.54 0.98 7.11
C THR A 55 -2.87 -0.48 6.73
N LEU A 56 -2.71 -1.43 7.59
CA LEU A 56 -2.87 -2.85 7.25
C LEU A 56 -3.67 -3.62 8.30
N GLY A 57 -4.27 -2.92 9.25
CA GLY A 57 -4.76 -3.54 10.47
C GLY A 57 -6.27 -3.55 10.67
N TYR A 58 -7.04 -2.75 9.93
CA TYR A 58 -8.48 -2.63 10.14
C TYR A 58 -9.28 -3.40 9.09
N TYR A 59 -10.11 -4.33 9.54
CA TYR A 59 -10.95 -5.17 8.68
C TYR A 59 -12.34 -5.36 9.27
N SER A 60 -13.37 -5.34 8.42
CA SER A 60 -14.77 -5.55 8.81
C SER A 60 -15.49 -6.46 7.83
N ASP A 61 -16.13 -7.50 8.35
CA ASP A 61 -16.92 -8.44 7.54
C ASP A 61 -18.39 -7.95 7.36
N GLN A 62 -18.73 -6.79 7.92
CA GLN A 62 -20.09 -6.24 7.86
C GLN A 62 -20.42 -5.74 6.45
N PRO A 63 -21.60 -6.05 5.89
CA PRO A 63 -22.08 -5.45 4.66
C PRO A 63 -22.08 -3.93 4.72
N GLY A 64 -21.68 -3.28 3.63
CA GLY A 64 -21.61 -1.82 3.55
C GLY A 64 -20.47 -1.17 4.35
N SER A 65 -19.56 -1.95 4.94
CA SER A 65 -18.39 -1.43 5.68
C SER A 65 -17.31 -0.85 4.78
N GLN A 66 -17.32 -1.15 3.46
CA GLN A 66 -16.41 -0.57 2.49
C GLN A 66 -17.09 0.51 1.67
N LYS A 67 -16.46 1.67 1.59
CA LYS A 67 -16.86 2.77 0.69
C LYS A 67 -15.82 2.94 -0.43
N TYR A 68 -16.20 3.67 -1.47
CA TYR A 68 -15.36 3.90 -2.64
C TYR A 68 -15.57 5.30 -3.22
N PRO A 69 -14.59 5.85 -3.94
CA PRO A 69 -14.84 6.94 -4.89
C PRO A 69 -15.91 6.57 -5.91
N ALA A 70 -16.59 7.57 -6.47
CA ALA A 70 -17.72 7.38 -7.37
C ALA A 70 -17.43 6.37 -8.50
N GLY A 71 -18.33 5.41 -8.69
CA GLY A 71 -18.30 4.41 -9.74
C GLY A 71 -17.53 3.12 -9.42
N LEU A 72 -16.60 3.12 -8.46
CA LEU A 72 -15.82 1.91 -8.14
C LEU A 72 -16.62 0.86 -7.37
N SER A 73 -17.66 1.25 -6.64
CA SER A 73 -18.55 0.33 -5.91
C SER A 73 -19.28 -0.68 -6.80
N LEU A 74 -19.30 -0.46 -8.12
CA LEU A 74 -19.89 -1.41 -9.07
C LEU A 74 -18.99 -2.62 -9.36
N PHE A 75 -17.71 -2.52 -9.03
CA PHE A 75 -16.68 -3.50 -9.41
C PHE A 75 -16.01 -4.20 -8.22
N TYR A 76 -16.18 -3.67 -7.01
CA TYR A 76 -15.49 -4.12 -5.82
C TYR A 76 -16.45 -4.47 -4.68
N PRO A 77 -16.03 -5.34 -3.71
CA PRO A 77 -16.88 -5.77 -2.60
C PRO A 77 -17.34 -4.62 -1.73
N ASP A 78 -18.51 -4.74 -1.10
CA ASP A 78 -19.05 -3.79 -0.14
C ASP A 78 -18.58 -4.02 1.31
N ARG A 79 -17.75 -5.05 1.53
CA ARG A 79 -17.17 -5.42 2.83
C ARG A 79 -15.70 -5.07 2.91
N GLY A 80 -15.29 -4.48 4.02
CA GLY A 80 -13.91 -4.08 4.26
C GLY A 80 -13.03 -5.21 4.79
N ASP A 81 -13.05 -6.39 4.17
CA ASP A 81 -12.35 -7.59 4.62
C ASP A 81 -11.18 -8.03 3.73
N PHE A 82 -10.74 -7.18 2.82
CA PHE A 82 -9.68 -7.45 1.86
C PHE A 82 -8.47 -6.50 1.99
N LEU A 83 -7.32 -6.93 1.48
CA LEU A 83 -6.15 -6.09 1.21
C LEU A 83 -6.24 -5.53 -0.21
N ALA A 84 -6.05 -4.23 -0.38
CA ALA A 84 -5.99 -3.58 -1.67
C ALA A 84 -4.54 -3.42 -2.16
N PHE A 85 -4.33 -3.69 -3.46
CA PHE A 85 -3.10 -3.46 -4.21
C PHE A 85 -3.35 -2.30 -5.18
N VAL A 86 -2.77 -1.14 -4.92
CA VAL A 86 -3.10 0.11 -5.59
C VAL A 86 -1.89 0.64 -6.35
N GLY A 87 -2.06 0.96 -7.61
CA GLY A 87 -1.01 1.55 -8.45
C GLY A 87 -1.54 2.54 -9.48
N ASP A 88 -0.62 3.30 -10.08
CA ASP A 88 -0.94 4.08 -11.28
C ASP A 88 -0.97 3.17 -12.53
N LEU A 89 -1.39 3.73 -13.67
CA LEU A 89 -1.49 2.95 -14.91
C LEU A 89 -0.14 2.36 -15.36
N ARG A 90 0.99 3.03 -15.07
CA ARG A 90 2.33 2.56 -15.40
C ARG A 90 2.76 1.40 -14.51
N SER A 91 2.26 1.36 -13.28
CA SER A 91 2.53 0.30 -12.30
C SER A 91 1.56 -0.90 -12.42
N ALA A 92 0.67 -0.94 -13.42
CA ALA A 92 -0.34 -1.99 -13.57
C ALA A 92 0.26 -3.42 -13.62
N ASN A 93 1.44 -3.60 -14.23
CA ASN A 93 2.14 -4.88 -14.23
C ASN A 93 2.61 -5.28 -12.83
N LEU A 94 3.11 -4.33 -12.05
CA LEU A 94 3.56 -4.57 -10.67
C LEU A 94 2.36 -4.95 -9.79
N VAL A 95 1.22 -4.24 -9.91
CA VAL A 95 -0.04 -4.61 -9.22
C VAL A 95 -0.43 -6.06 -9.53
N ARG A 96 -0.49 -6.43 -10.83
CA ARG A 96 -0.88 -7.79 -11.24
C ARG A 96 0.06 -8.87 -10.72
N ARG A 97 1.37 -8.63 -10.76
CA ARG A 97 2.37 -9.57 -10.25
C ARG A 97 2.27 -9.72 -8.74
N ALA A 98 2.24 -8.62 -8.01
CA ALA A 98 2.19 -8.61 -6.54
C ALA A 98 0.94 -9.32 -6.02
N ILE A 99 -0.26 -8.96 -6.52
CA ILE A 99 -1.50 -9.61 -6.10
C ILE A 99 -1.56 -11.09 -6.51
N SER A 100 -0.98 -11.46 -7.65
CA SER A 100 -0.91 -12.86 -8.08
C SER A 100 -0.01 -13.68 -7.14
N ILE A 101 1.13 -13.15 -6.71
CA ILE A 101 2.01 -13.81 -5.74
C ILE A 101 1.27 -13.94 -4.41
N PHE A 102 0.70 -12.86 -3.89
CA PHE A 102 -0.06 -12.86 -2.65
C PHE A 102 -1.15 -13.94 -2.63
N ARG A 103 -1.98 -14.01 -3.67
CA ARG A 103 -3.08 -15.00 -3.80
C ARG A 103 -2.60 -16.46 -3.90
N ARG A 104 -1.36 -16.71 -4.31
CA ARG A 104 -0.78 -18.07 -4.30
C ARG A 104 -0.36 -18.52 -2.91
N HIS A 105 0.01 -17.59 -2.04
CA HIS A 105 0.59 -17.87 -0.72
C HIS A 105 -0.36 -17.64 0.45
N THR A 106 -1.52 -17.01 0.21
CA THR A 106 -2.54 -16.81 1.23
C THR A 106 -3.95 -16.85 0.64
N THR A 107 -4.91 -17.29 1.45
CA THR A 107 -6.34 -17.22 1.15
C THR A 107 -6.97 -15.91 1.62
N PHE A 108 -6.18 -14.93 2.07
CA PHE A 108 -6.71 -13.65 2.50
C PHE A 108 -7.32 -12.90 1.30
N PRO A 109 -8.55 -12.35 1.42
CA PRO A 109 -9.19 -11.63 0.34
C PRO A 109 -8.35 -10.44 -0.12
N SER A 110 -8.28 -10.22 -1.42
CA SER A 110 -7.45 -9.15 -1.97
C SER A 110 -8.04 -8.58 -3.25
N GLU A 111 -7.93 -7.26 -3.41
CA GLU A 111 -8.39 -6.54 -4.60
C GLU A 111 -7.26 -5.72 -5.21
N GLY A 112 -7.30 -5.54 -6.53
CA GLY A 112 -6.24 -4.82 -7.25
C GLY A 112 -6.80 -3.74 -8.14
N ILE A 113 -6.19 -2.56 -8.11
CA ILE A 113 -6.52 -1.45 -9.01
C ILE A 113 -5.25 -0.79 -9.54
N ALA A 114 -5.24 -0.53 -10.84
CA ALA A 114 -4.31 0.38 -11.49
C ALA A 114 -5.10 1.46 -12.22
N ALA A 115 -5.03 2.70 -11.73
CA ALA A 115 -5.91 3.77 -12.18
C ALA A 115 -5.19 5.12 -12.23
N PRO A 116 -5.78 6.13 -12.92
CA PRO A 116 -5.22 7.48 -12.91
C PRO A 116 -5.10 8.07 -11.50
N GLN A 117 -3.99 8.76 -11.23
CA GLN A 117 -3.70 9.39 -9.93
C GLN A 117 -4.74 10.45 -9.51
N ALA A 118 -5.55 10.94 -10.45
CA ALA A 118 -6.64 11.88 -10.18
C ALA A 118 -7.80 11.24 -9.39
N ILE A 119 -7.91 9.91 -9.39
CA ILE A 119 -8.91 9.21 -8.59
C ILE A 119 -8.48 9.26 -7.11
N PRO A 120 -9.37 9.72 -6.19
CA PRO A 120 -9.08 9.78 -4.77
C PRO A 120 -8.58 8.44 -4.21
N GLY A 121 -7.52 8.47 -3.41
CA GLY A 121 -6.92 7.28 -2.81
C GLY A 121 -5.78 6.66 -3.61
N ILE A 122 -5.74 6.81 -4.94
CA ILE A 122 -4.73 6.15 -5.79
C ILE A 122 -3.29 6.57 -5.44
N GLY A 123 -3.04 7.84 -5.14
CA GLY A 123 -1.70 8.36 -4.83
C GLY A 123 -1.61 8.91 -3.40
N TRP A 124 -2.26 8.28 -2.42
CA TRP A 124 -2.33 8.78 -1.06
C TRP A 124 -1.38 8.05 -0.10
N SER A 125 -0.12 7.88 -0.50
CA SER A 125 0.98 7.42 0.34
C SER A 125 2.32 7.59 -0.39
N ASP A 126 3.40 7.18 0.22
CA ASP A 126 4.81 7.29 -0.20
C ASP A 126 5.13 6.75 -1.60
N HIS A 127 4.35 5.78 -2.10
CA HIS A 127 4.53 5.22 -3.45
C HIS A 127 4.37 6.27 -4.55
N ALA A 128 3.53 7.29 -4.33
CA ALA A 128 3.31 8.36 -5.31
C ALA A 128 4.58 9.21 -5.54
N ALA A 129 5.43 9.36 -4.52
CA ALA A 129 6.70 10.04 -4.64
C ALA A 129 7.65 9.34 -5.64
N TYR A 130 7.65 8.00 -5.65
CA TYR A 130 8.47 7.22 -6.58
C TYR A 130 7.97 7.32 -8.03
N TRP A 131 6.67 7.47 -8.25
CA TRP A 131 6.12 7.73 -9.59
C TRP A 131 6.65 9.02 -10.20
N THR A 132 6.91 10.06 -9.39
CA THR A 132 7.44 11.34 -9.89
C THR A 132 8.83 11.19 -10.49
N GLN A 133 9.58 10.17 -10.05
CA GLN A 133 10.92 9.85 -10.56
C GLN A 133 10.90 8.75 -11.64
N GLY A 134 9.71 8.26 -12.02
CA GLY A 134 9.52 7.24 -13.03
C GLY A 134 9.76 5.80 -12.55
N PHE A 135 9.85 5.57 -11.25
CA PHE A 135 9.98 4.23 -10.69
C PHE A 135 8.64 3.51 -10.57
N PRO A 136 8.57 2.20 -10.81
CA PRO A 136 7.38 1.42 -10.55
C PRO A 136 7.11 1.32 -9.05
N ALA A 137 5.92 1.71 -8.62
CA ALA A 137 5.56 1.70 -7.21
C ALA A 137 4.08 1.36 -7.02
N ILE A 138 3.76 0.70 -5.91
CA ILE A 138 2.40 0.36 -5.50
C ILE A 138 2.21 0.59 -4.01
N MET A 139 0.97 0.74 -3.60
CA MET A 139 0.55 0.77 -2.21
C MET A 139 -0.22 -0.51 -1.88
N LEU A 140 0.07 -1.11 -0.74
CA LEU A 140 -0.73 -2.15 -0.10
C LEU A 140 -1.46 -1.52 1.07
N THR A 141 -2.79 -1.63 1.11
CA THR A 141 -3.58 -0.92 2.12
C THR A 141 -4.84 -1.68 2.49
N ASP A 142 -5.29 -1.52 3.73
CA ASP A 142 -6.65 -1.88 4.16
C ASP A 142 -7.69 -0.84 3.75
N THR A 143 -7.29 0.20 2.99
CA THR A 143 -8.16 1.29 2.51
C THR A 143 -8.79 2.15 3.62
N ALA A 144 -8.07 2.40 4.73
CA ALA A 144 -8.58 3.10 5.91
C ALA A 144 -9.46 4.33 5.63
N PRO A 145 -9.12 5.27 4.70
CA PRO A 145 -9.96 6.43 4.41
C PRO A 145 -11.39 6.09 3.94
N PHE A 146 -11.61 4.86 3.46
CA PHE A 146 -12.86 4.41 2.87
C PHE A 146 -13.59 3.34 3.69
N ARG A 147 -12.99 2.87 4.81
CA ARG A 147 -13.61 1.83 5.66
C ARG A 147 -13.48 2.08 7.15
N TYR A 148 -12.43 2.77 7.60
CA TYR A 148 -12.12 2.91 9.01
C TYR A 148 -12.70 4.20 9.60
N PRO A 149 -13.68 4.12 10.54
CA PRO A 149 -14.36 5.31 11.06
C PRO A 149 -13.47 6.23 11.88
N ASP A 150 -12.42 5.68 12.51
CA ASP A 150 -11.51 6.41 13.39
C ASP A 150 -10.25 6.92 12.68
N TYR A 151 -10.15 6.74 11.35
CA TYR A 151 -9.01 7.20 10.54
C TYR A 151 -8.74 8.70 10.75
N HIS A 152 -7.50 9.06 11.15
CA HIS A 152 -7.05 10.42 11.49
C HIS A 152 -7.86 11.08 12.64
N ARG A 153 -8.28 10.30 13.64
CA ARG A 153 -8.98 10.77 14.83
C ARG A 153 -8.24 10.37 16.09
N ASP A 154 -8.51 11.09 17.19
CA ASP A 154 -7.96 10.76 18.52
C ASP A 154 -8.47 9.40 19.06
N THR A 155 -9.52 8.87 18.44
CA THR A 155 -10.08 7.54 18.73
C THR A 155 -9.39 6.40 17.99
N ASP A 156 -8.41 6.69 17.12
CA ASP A 156 -7.56 5.69 16.46
C ASP A 156 -6.54 5.12 17.45
N THR A 157 -6.86 3.98 18.01
CA THR A 157 -6.07 3.33 19.05
C THR A 157 -5.73 1.89 18.66
N ALA A 158 -4.68 1.34 19.27
CA ALA A 158 -4.13 0.02 18.90
C ALA A 158 -5.11 -1.15 19.04
N ASP A 159 -6.12 -1.04 19.89
CA ASP A 159 -7.18 -2.04 20.07
C ASP A 159 -8.12 -2.18 18.86
N LYS A 160 -8.10 -1.24 17.93
CA LYS A 160 -8.85 -1.29 16.67
C LYS A 160 -8.20 -2.22 15.62
N ILE A 161 -6.94 -2.55 15.80
CA ILE A 161 -6.23 -3.47 14.90
C ILE A 161 -6.74 -4.89 15.12
N ASN A 162 -6.95 -5.61 14.02
CA ASN A 162 -7.19 -7.05 14.04
C ASN A 162 -5.87 -7.81 13.86
N PRO A 163 -5.23 -8.31 14.94
CA PRO A 163 -3.90 -8.89 14.86
C PRO A 163 -3.85 -10.20 14.06
N ASP A 164 -4.92 -10.99 14.08
CA ASP A 164 -4.97 -12.26 13.33
C ASP A 164 -5.05 -11.99 11.81
N LYS A 165 -5.89 -11.04 11.41
CA LYS A 165 -5.97 -10.63 10.00
C LYS A 165 -4.67 -9.96 9.54
N LEU A 166 -4.08 -9.08 10.36
CA LEU A 166 -2.79 -8.46 10.08
C LEU A 166 -1.67 -9.50 9.91
N ALA A 167 -1.60 -10.51 10.77
CA ALA A 167 -0.61 -11.58 10.66
C ALA A 167 -0.73 -12.34 9.32
N ARG A 168 -1.95 -12.66 8.89
CA ARG A 168 -2.20 -13.32 7.59
C ARG A 168 -1.79 -12.45 6.41
N VAL A 169 -2.04 -11.15 6.50
CA VAL A 169 -1.62 -10.16 5.49
C VAL A 169 -0.10 -10.09 5.42
N VAL A 170 0.59 -9.99 6.56
CA VAL A 170 2.07 -9.94 6.61
C VAL A 170 2.68 -11.20 6.01
N MET A 171 2.15 -12.39 6.32
CA MET A 171 2.62 -13.65 5.73
C MET A 171 2.53 -13.64 4.20
N GLY A 172 1.44 -13.11 3.64
CA GLY A 172 1.29 -13.00 2.18
C GLY A 172 2.19 -11.93 1.54
N ILE A 173 2.45 -10.84 2.26
CA ILE A 173 3.33 -9.75 1.79
C ILE A 173 4.80 -10.21 1.73
N GLU A 174 5.23 -11.05 2.65
CA GLU A 174 6.61 -11.56 2.69
C GLU A 174 7.00 -12.35 1.44
N GLU A 175 6.05 -12.86 0.69
CA GLU A 175 6.26 -13.66 -0.50
C GLU A 175 6.33 -12.84 -1.81
N ILE A 176 5.95 -11.55 -1.72
CA ILE A 176 5.99 -10.64 -2.87
C ILE A 176 7.42 -10.17 -3.16
#